data_4465697640ad8aac3c885a88cf574a40
#
_entry.id   4465697640ad8aac3c885a88cf574a40
#
_cell.length_a   1.000
_cell.length_b   1.000
_cell.length_c   1.000
_cell.angle_alpha   90.00
_cell.angle_beta   90.00
_cell.angle_gamma   90.00
#
_symmetry.space_group_name_H-M   'P 1'
#
loop_
_entity.id
_entity.type
_entity.pdbx_description
1 polymer ?
#
loop_
_entity_poly.entity_id
_entity_poly.type
_entity_poly.pdbx_seq_one_letter_code
_entity_poly.pdbx_strand_id
1 'polypeptide(L)'
;MTKRPHLDEFLGRVPAWFDLAVWSSSDDAYAKAMAARLFPGAEALRFVWGRRRCTTRYDGESLGSHYLKDLKKVRRLGHDLRRVLILDDSPEKVSRNYGNHVRVGPFEGDPGDRELLDVLPFLEWLKDQPDFRAVEKRTWRVARE
;
A
#
# COMPACT_ATOMS: atom_id res chain seq x y z
N MET A 1 -4.49 2.57 19.42
CA MET A 1 -4.46 2.94 17.99
C MET A 1 -5.85 2.78 17.42
N THR A 2 -6.32 3.78 16.71
CA THR A 2 -7.64 3.76 16.09
C THR A 2 -7.56 3.13 14.70
N LYS A 3 -8.42 2.13 14.46
CA LYS A 3 -8.52 1.47 13.17
C LYS A 3 -9.19 2.40 12.16
N ARG A 4 -8.67 2.46 10.94
CA ARG A 4 -9.26 3.27 9.87
C ARG A 4 -10.66 2.76 9.53
N PRO A 5 -11.65 3.67 9.35
CA PRO A 5 -12.99 3.24 8.96
C PRO A 5 -12.99 2.40 7.69
N HIS A 6 -13.89 1.42 7.64
CA HIS A 6 -14.07 0.51 6.51
C HIS A 6 -12.91 -0.45 6.23
N LEU A 7 -11.93 -0.53 7.14
CA LEU A 7 -10.80 -1.44 6.96
C LEU A 7 -11.26 -2.90 6.87
N ASP A 8 -12.21 -3.31 7.71
CA ASP A 8 -12.69 -4.70 7.70
C ASP A 8 -13.40 -5.04 6.40
N GLU A 9 -14.22 -4.12 5.88
CA GLU A 9 -14.86 -4.31 4.58
C GLU A 9 -13.84 -4.36 3.45
N PHE A 10 -12.86 -3.45 3.47
CA PHE A 10 -11.79 -3.42 2.50
C PHE A 10 -11.03 -4.75 2.47
N LEU A 11 -10.59 -5.22 3.64
CA LEU A 11 -9.85 -6.47 3.76
C LEU A 11 -10.71 -7.71 3.50
N GLY A 12 -12.02 -7.59 3.55
CA GLY A 12 -12.94 -8.66 3.17
C GLY A 12 -13.14 -8.77 1.67
N ARG A 13 -12.89 -7.69 0.91
CA ARG A 13 -13.15 -7.66 -0.53
C ARG A 13 -11.91 -7.83 -1.39
N VAL A 14 -10.79 -7.16 -1.04
CA VAL A 14 -9.60 -7.16 -1.90
C VAL A 14 -8.92 -8.52 -2.07
N PRO A 15 -8.98 -9.47 -1.11
CA PRO A 15 -8.36 -10.79 -1.33
C PRO A 15 -8.98 -11.59 -2.47
N ALA A 16 -10.20 -11.27 -2.88
CA ALA A 16 -10.81 -11.88 -4.06
C ALA A 16 -10.15 -11.41 -5.36
N TRP A 17 -9.47 -10.29 -5.33
CA TRP A 17 -8.88 -9.65 -6.51
C TRP A 17 -7.36 -9.70 -6.54
N PHE A 18 -6.72 -9.72 -5.37
CA PHE A 18 -5.26 -9.61 -5.23
C PHE A 18 -4.75 -10.50 -4.12
N ASP A 19 -3.53 -10.99 -4.29
CA ASP A 19 -2.75 -11.48 -3.15
C ASP A 19 -2.25 -10.27 -2.36
N LEU A 20 -2.24 -10.37 -1.05
CA LEU A 20 -1.92 -9.26 -0.18
C LEU A 20 -0.58 -9.45 0.51
N ALA A 21 0.07 -8.32 0.77
CA ALA A 21 1.26 -8.22 1.60
C ALA A 21 1.23 -6.90 2.34
N VAL A 22 2.04 -6.79 3.38
CA VAL A 22 2.16 -5.57 4.17
C VAL A 22 3.61 -5.11 4.14
N TRP A 23 3.81 -3.81 3.91
CA TRP A 23 5.11 -3.19 4.01
C TRP A 23 4.97 -1.89 4.79
N SER A 24 5.53 -1.86 6.00
CA SER A 24 5.50 -0.69 6.88
C SER A 24 6.90 -0.11 7.03
N SER A 25 7.00 1.20 7.22
CA SER A 25 8.27 1.83 7.60
C SER A 25 8.53 1.82 9.12
N SER A 26 7.62 1.28 9.91
CA SER A 26 7.83 1.06 11.34
C SER A 26 8.73 -0.16 11.57
N ASP A 27 9.22 -0.34 12.82
CA ASP A 27 10.08 -1.48 13.10
C ASP A 27 9.37 -2.80 12.82
N ASP A 28 10.16 -3.85 12.58
CA ASP A 28 9.64 -5.12 12.09
C ASP A 28 8.70 -5.79 13.09
N ALA A 29 9.00 -5.74 14.39
CA ALA A 29 8.15 -6.35 15.39
C ALA A 29 6.79 -5.66 15.47
N TYR A 30 6.78 -4.33 15.37
CA TYR A 30 5.54 -3.56 15.36
C TYR A 30 4.73 -3.87 14.10
N ALA A 31 5.38 -3.92 12.94
CA ALA A 31 4.70 -4.24 11.68
C ALA A 31 4.03 -5.61 11.73
N LYS A 32 4.71 -6.62 12.28
CA LYS A 32 4.14 -7.96 12.43
C LYS A 32 2.97 -7.98 13.40
N ALA A 33 3.10 -7.30 14.54
CA ALA A 33 2.03 -7.25 15.54
C ALA A 33 0.79 -6.56 14.98
N MET A 34 1.00 -5.49 14.22
CA MET A 34 -0.09 -4.76 13.56
C MET A 34 -0.80 -5.60 12.52
N ALA A 35 -0.05 -6.28 11.66
CA ALA A 35 -0.63 -7.13 10.63
C ALA A 35 -1.46 -8.26 11.26
N ALA A 36 -0.94 -8.92 12.29
CA ALA A 36 -1.65 -9.99 12.99
C ALA A 36 -2.95 -9.48 13.61
N ARG A 37 -2.97 -8.25 14.09
CA ARG A 37 -4.13 -7.65 14.74
C ARG A 37 -5.19 -7.17 13.77
N LEU A 38 -4.76 -6.57 12.62
CA LEU A 38 -5.68 -5.86 11.73
C LEU A 38 -6.15 -6.73 10.57
N PHE A 39 -5.37 -7.74 10.15
CA PHE A 39 -5.67 -8.50 8.94
C PHE A 39 -6.27 -9.85 9.32
N PRO A 40 -7.54 -10.11 8.96
CA PRO A 40 -8.08 -11.45 9.08
C PRO A 40 -7.28 -12.38 8.14
N GLY A 41 -6.83 -13.52 8.63
CA GLY A 41 -6.00 -14.42 7.83
C GLY A 41 -4.60 -13.86 7.57
N ALA A 42 -4.00 -13.22 8.57
CA ALA A 42 -2.65 -12.63 8.43
C ALA A 42 -1.61 -13.65 7.99
N GLU A 43 -1.80 -14.92 8.28
CA GLU A 43 -0.92 -16.01 7.85
C GLU A 43 -0.96 -16.22 6.32
N ALA A 44 -1.99 -15.75 5.63
CA ALA A 44 -2.08 -15.83 4.18
C ALA A 44 -1.39 -14.66 3.46
N LEU A 45 -0.89 -13.66 4.20
CA LEU A 45 -0.15 -12.56 3.61
C LEU A 45 1.14 -13.08 2.99
N ARG A 46 1.47 -12.58 1.80
CA ARG A 46 2.70 -12.99 1.09
C ARG A 46 3.96 -12.65 1.86
N PHE A 47 3.94 -11.50 2.54
CA PHE A 47 5.00 -11.10 3.47
C PHE A 47 4.46 -10.00 4.38
N VAL A 48 5.16 -9.80 5.50
CA VAL A 48 4.97 -8.64 6.36
C VAL A 48 6.37 -8.05 6.58
N TRP A 49 6.63 -6.91 5.97
CA TRP A 49 7.92 -6.24 6.03
C TRP A 49 7.81 -4.97 6.86
N GLY A 50 8.87 -4.71 7.62
CA GLY A 50 9.04 -3.47 8.34
C GLY A 50 10.21 -2.67 7.80
N ARG A 51 10.75 -1.80 8.67
CA ARG A 51 11.82 -0.85 8.32
C ARG A 51 13.07 -1.52 7.72
N ARG A 52 13.41 -2.73 8.14
CA ARG A 52 14.59 -3.43 7.66
C ARG A 52 14.56 -3.67 6.14
N ARG A 53 13.37 -3.73 5.55
CA ARG A 53 13.22 -3.88 4.11
C ARG A 53 13.19 -2.55 3.36
N CYS A 54 13.08 -1.43 4.08
CA CYS A 54 13.12 -0.12 3.48
C CYS A 54 14.56 0.25 3.12
N THR A 55 14.71 1.09 2.10
CA THR A 55 15.98 1.71 1.74
C THR A 55 16.06 3.03 2.47
N THR A 56 17.08 3.20 3.30
CA THR A 56 17.29 4.48 3.99
C THR A 56 17.92 5.47 3.03
N ARG A 57 17.32 6.65 2.92
CA ARG A 57 17.89 7.75 2.14
C ARG A 57 18.10 8.95 3.06
N TYR A 58 19.31 9.46 3.04
CA TYR A 58 19.66 10.64 3.80
C TYR A 58 19.45 11.88 2.93
N ASP A 59 18.74 12.87 3.48
CA ASP A 59 18.53 14.15 2.83
C ASP A 59 19.42 15.18 3.54
N GLY A 60 20.49 15.62 2.88
CA GLY A 60 21.43 16.58 3.45
C GLY A 60 20.82 17.98 3.67
N GLU A 61 19.80 18.36 2.92
CA GLU A 61 19.17 19.67 3.08
C GLU A 61 18.28 19.72 4.32
N SER A 62 17.52 18.66 4.55
CA SER A 62 16.62 18.59 5.70
C SER A 62 17.29 18.05 6.96
N LEU A 63 18.53 17.61 6.87
CA LEU A 63 19.30 16.97 7.95
C LEU A 63 18.58 15.73 8.51
N GLY A 64 17.69 15.12 7.72
CA GLY A 64 16.92 13.95 8.12
C GLY A 64 17.17 12.79 7.19
N SER A 65 16.70 11.62 7.61
CA SER A 65 16.63 10.46 6.76
C SER A 65 15.18 10.04 6.58
N HIS A 66 14.89 9.46 5.44
CA HIS A 66 13.58 8.85 5.22
C HIS A 66 13.74 7.48 4.60
N TYR A 67 12.68 6.70 4.70
CA TYR A 67 12.68 5.30 4.29
C TYR A 67 11.94 5.15 2.97
N LEU A 68 12.58 4.54 2.00
CA LEU A 68 11.98 4.24 0.71
C LEU A 68 11.52 2.79 0.67
N LYS A 69 10.34 2.58 0.14
CA LYS A 69 9.81 1.24 -0.16
C LYS A 69 10.05 0.98 -1.64
N ASP A 70 11.23 0.48 -1.97
CA ASP A 70 11.64 0.24 -3.34
C ASP A 70 11.14 -1.13 -3.82
N LEU A 71 10.20 -1.11 -4.75
CA LEU A 71 9.55 -2.34 -5.23
C LEU A 71 10.51 -3.29 -5.97
N LYS A 72 11.74 -2.89 -6.27
CA LYS A 72 12.73 -3.85 -6.80
C LYS A 72 12.91 -5.04 -5.85
N LYS A 73 12.70 -4.83 -4.54
CA LYS A 73 12.78 -5.90 -3.55
C LYS A 73 11.62 -6.88 -3.69
N VAL A 74 10.47 -6.40 -4.11
CA VAL A 74 9.31 -7.25 -4.43
C VAL A 74 9.56 -7.99 -5.74
N ARG A 75 10.12 -7.31 -6.74
CA ARG A 75 10.49 -7.94 -8.01
C ARG A 75 11.46 -9.09 -7.81
N ARG A 76 12.42 -8.95 -6.88
CA ARG A 76 13.41 -10.00 -6.58
C ARG A 76 12.78 -11.27 -6.00
N LEU A 77 11.56 -11.17 -5.47
CA LEU A 77 10.80 -12.35 -5.03
C LEU A 77 10.11 -13.08 -6.19
N GLY A 78 10.20 -12.55 -7.41
CA GLY A 78 9.61 -13.16 -8.58
C GLY A 78 8.33 -12.49 -9.08
N HIS A 79 7.92 -11.37 -8.49
CA HIS A 79 6.71 -10.66 -8.90
C HIS A 79 6.99 -9.74 -10.09
N ASP A 80 6.07 -9.76 -11.05
CA ASP A 80 6.09 -8.84 -12.20
C ASP A 80 5.51 -7.49 -11.74
N LEU A 81 6.33 -6.44 -11.78
CA LEU A 81 5.89 -5.12 -11.31
C LEU A 81 4.74 -4.53 -12.14
N ARG A 82 4.50 -5.02 -13.36
CA ARG A 82 3.31 -4.61 -14.10
C ARG A 82 2.02 -5.03 -13.42
N ARG A 83 2.10 -5.99 -12.50
CA ARG A 83 0.97 -6.56 -11.77
C ARG A 83 1.07 -6.33 -10.26
N VAL A 84 1.84 -5.36 -9.82
CA VAL A 84 2.02 -5.03 -8.39
C VAL A 84 1.47 -3.63 -8.14
N LEU A 85 0.71 -3.48 -7.06
CA LEU A 85 0.23 -2.19 -6.57
C LEU A 85 0.73 -1.98 -5.16
N ILE A 86 1.01 -0.73 -4.82
CA ILE A 86 1.27 -0.34 -3.45
C ILE A 86 0.32 0.79 -3.07
N LEU A 87 -0.49 0.56 -2.04
CA LEU A 87 -1.37 1.58 -1.46
C LEU A 87 -0.61 2.23 -0.32
N ASP A 88 -0.39 3.52 -0.41
CA ASP A 88 0.38 4.25 0.59
C ASP A 88 -0.06 5.72 0.58
N ASP A 89 -0.05 6.34 1.76
CA ASP A 89 -0.41 7.76 1.89
C ASP A 89 0.80 8.70 1.73
N SER A 90 1.99 8.14 1.61
CA SER A 90 3.26 8.89 1.59
C SER A 90 3.96 8.74 0.23
N PRO A 91 3.72 9.66 -0.73
CA PRO A 91 4.31 9.55 -2.07
C PRO A 91 5.84 9.47 -2.05
N GLU A 92 6.49 10.17 -1.12
CA GLU A 92 7.94 10.18 -1.00
C GLU A 92 8.52 8.81 -0.67
N LYS A 93 7.77 7.96 0.04
CA LYS A 93 8.24 6.61 0.39
C LYS A 93 8.20 5.65 -0.79
N VAL A 94 7.42 5.95 -1.82
CA VAL A 94 7.25 5.10 -3.00
C VAL A 94 7.70 5.80 -4.28
N SER A 95 8.53 6.82 -4.15
CA SER A 95 8.92 7.70 -5.26
C SER A 95 9.66 6.97 -6.40
N ARG A 96 10.32 5.86 -6.11
CA ARG A 96 11.00 5.07 -7.13
C ARG A 96 10.05 4.24 -7.99
N ASN A 97 8.82 4.06 -7.53
CA ASN A 97 7.82 3.22 -8.21
C ASN A 97 6.46 3.91 -8.25
N TYR A 98 6.44 5.20 -8.53
CA TYR A 98 5.19 5.96 -8.55
C TYR A 98 4.15 5.35 -9.52
N GLY A 99 4.60 4.68 -10.56
CA GLY A 99 3.70 3.99 -11.50
C GLY A 99 2.96 2.80 -10.93
N ASN A 100 3.37 2.31 -9.76
CA ASN A 100 2.70 1.23 -9.03
C ASN A 100 1.87 1.76 -7.86
N HIS A 101 1.89 3.07 -7.63
CA HIS A 101 1.34 3.67 -6.43
C HIS A 101 -0.13 4.06 -6.62
N VAL A 102 -0.96 3.60 -5.71
CA VAL A 102 -2.33 4.11 -5.52
C VAL A 102 -2.30 4.92 -4.23
N ARG A 103 -2.38 6.24 -4.35
CA ARG A 103 -2.31 7.11 -3.18
C ARG A 103 -3.66 7.17 -2.49
N VAL A 104 -3.67 6.80 -1.20
CA VAL A 104 -4.82 7.03 -0.32
C VAL A 104 -4.49 8.21 0.58
N GLY A 105 -5.49 8.99 0.97
CA GLY A 105 -5.27 10.10 1.88
C GLY A 105 -4.83 9.60 3.24
N PRO A 106 -4.06 10.40 4.01
CA PRO A 106 -3.66 10.00 5.35
C PRO A 106 -4.88 9.92 6.27
N PHE A 107 -4.86 8.93 7.19
CA PHE A 107 -5.90 8.82 8.18
C PHE A 107 -5.51 9.63 9.41
N GLU A 108 -6.35 10.59 9.77
CA GLU A 108 -6.11 11.51 10.89
C GLU A 108 -7.11 11.31 12.03
N GLY A 109 -7.74 10.14 12.08
CA GLY A 109 -8.68 9.80 13.14
C GLY A 109 -10.13 10.19 12.87
N ASP A 110 -10.44 10.69 11.67
CA ASP A 110 -11.80 11.08 11.30
C ASP A 110 -12.70 9.85 11.15
N PRO A 111 -13.77 9.71 11.98
CA PRO A 111 -14.69 8.59 11.84
C PRO A 111 -15.49 8.62 10.53
N GLY A 112 -15.49 9.72 9.83
CA GLY A 112 -16.13 9.86 8.50
C GLY A 112 -15.22 9.51 7.33
N ASP A 113 -13.99 9.05 7.57
CA ASP A 113 -13.07 8.67 6.52
C ASP A 113 -13.63 7.54 5.67
N ARG A 114 -13.65 7.72 4.34
CA ARG A 114 -14.19 6.76 3.39
C ARG A 114 -13.18 6.31 2.36
N GLU A 115 -11.90 6.65 2.51
CA GLU A 115 -10.89 6.38 1.48
C GLU A 115 -10.82 4.89 1.12
N LEU A 116 -10.83 4.00 2.11
CA LEU A 116 -10.76 2.58 1.86
C LEU A 116 -12.00 2.04 1.15
N LEU A 117 -13.15 2.63 1.41
CA LEU A 117 -14.37 2.25 0.71
C LEU A 117 -14.40 2.81 -0.71
N ASP A 118 -13.99 4.07 -0.86
CA ASP A 118 -14.07 4.78 -2.14
C ASP A 118 -13.06 4.26 -3.16
N VAL A 119 -11.94 3.69 -2.72
CA VAL A 119 -10.92 3.14 -3.63
C VAL A 119 -11.30 1.76 -4.19
N LEU A 120 -12.25 1.08 -3.56
CA LEU A 120 -12.62 -0.28 -3.96
C LEU A 120 -13.08 -0.40 -5.42
N PRO A 121 -13.97 0.46 -5.95
CA PRO A 121 -14.37 0.33 -7.35
C PRO A 121 -13.20 0.51 -8.32
N PHE A 122 -12.27 1.39 -7.99
CA PHE A 122 -11.08 1.60 -8.81
C PHE A 122 -10.19 0.33 -8.81
N LEU A 123 -9.97 -0.26 -7.65
CA LEU A 123 -9.17 -1.47 -7.54
C LEU A 123 -9.82 -2.65 -8.26
N GLU A 124 -11.14 -2.77 -8.17
CA GLU A 124 -11.87 -3.82 -8.88
C GLU A 124 -11.70 -3.69 -10.39
N TRP A 125 -11.79 -2.47 -10.91
CA TRP A 125 -11.54 -2.22 -12.33
C TRP A 125 -10.07 -2.47 -12.70
N LEU A 126 -9.15 -2.01 -11.84
CA LEU A 126 -7.72 -2.08 -12.08
C LEU A 126 -7.20 -3.52 -12.18
N LYS A 127 -7.79 -4.45 -11.41
CA LYS A 127 -7.36 -5.85 -11.41
C LYS A 127 -7.34 -6.49 -12.80
N ASP A 128 -8.18 -6.01 -13.71
CA ASP A 128 -8.32 -6.56 -15.06
C ASP A 128 -7.40 -5.87 -16.08
N GLN A 129 -6.63 -4.88 -15.68
CA GLN A 129 -5.70 -4.19 -16.57
C GLN A 129 -4.41 -4.99 -16.71
N PRO A 130 -3.86 -5.14 -17.92
CA PRO A 130 -2.67 -5.98 -18.14
C PRO A 130 -1.40 -5.38 -17.55
N ASP A 131 -1.31 -4.06 -17.44
CA ASP A 131 -0.14 -3.37 -16.91
C ASP A 131 -0.61 -2.23 -16.00
N PHE A 132 -0.48 -2.43 -14.69
CA PHE A 132 -0.90 -1.44 -13.71
C PHE A 132 -0.12 -0.13 -13.83
N ARG A 133 1.13 -0.22 -14.29
CA ARG A 133 2.00 0.95 -14.40
C ARG A 133 1.59 1.87 -15.54
N ALA A 134 0.89 1.35 -16.54
CA ALA A 134 0.39 2.13 -17.67
C ALA A 134 -0.90 2.88 -17.37
N VAL A 135 -1.54 2.60 -16.23
CA VAL A 135 -2.81 3.21 -15.85
C VAL A 135 -2.56 4.47 -15.04
N GLU A 136 -3.25 5.57 -15.38
CA GLU A 136 -3.23 6.78 -14.57
C GLU A 136 -3.97 6.52 -13.25
N LYS A 137 -3.26 6.62 -12.12
CA LYS A 137 -3.80 6.30 -10.80
C LYS A 137 -3.97 7.52 -9.91
N ARG A 138 -3.45 8.69 -10.32
CA ARG A 138 -3.55 9.90 -9.50
C ARG A 138 -4.97 10.46 -9.42
N THR A 139 -5.79 10.10 -10.38
CA THR A 139 -7.17 10.60 -10.49
C THR A 139 -8.20 9.53 -10.16
N TRP A 140 -7.85 8.55 -9.34
CA TRP A 140 -8.75 7.44 -9.04
C TRP A 140 -10.06 7.89 -8.36
N ARG A 141 -10.05 9.05 -7.69
CA ARG A 141 -11.25 9.58 -7.03
C ARG A 141 -12.29 10.12 -8.00
N VAL A 142 -11.89 10.39 -9.24
CA VAL A 142 -12.82 10.85 -10.28
C VAL A 142 -13.62 9.64 -10.77
N ALA A 143 -14.95 9.79 -10.83
CA ALA A 143 -15.80 8.70 -11.28
C ALA A 143 -15.41 8.26 -12.70
N ARG A 144 -15.29 6.95 -12.86
CA ARG A 144 -15.00 6.35 -14.17
C ARG A 144 -16.33 5.90 -14.77
N GLU A 145 -16.64 6.48 -15.87
CA GLU A 145 -17.82 6.11 -16.65
C GLU A 145 -17.44 5.13 -17.76
#